data_8b58a33c38531f24ce5ba076ec6848a4
#
_entry.id   8b58a33c38531f24ce5ba076ec6848a4
#
_cell.length_a   1.000
_cell.length_b   1.000
_cell.length_c   1.000
_cell.angle_alpha   90.00
_cell.angle_beta   90.00
_cell.angle_gamma   90.00
#
_symmetry.space_group_name_H-M   'P 1'
#
loop_
_entity.id
_entity.type
_entity.pdbx_description
1 polymer ?
#
loop_
_entity_poly.entity_id
_entity_poly.type
_entity_poly.pdbx_seq_one_letter_code
_entity_poly.pdbx_strand_id
1 'polypeptide(L)'
;MIRIGIAGLGAAGRAFVPAIRINAAFDLRAIADPSPEIRAEFAGTAAVHPHLEAMLGDRALDAVCIATPTEMHAAQACAAFAAGKHVVLEKPMATSIADAQRIIEASERAGKVLLVGHSHSYDAPIARMRALVEEGTLGAPRMANTWCFTDWVYRPRRPEELDVAKGGGVTFRQGAHQLDILRLLCGGRAASVRAKTFDFDPSRSTVGAHVVFVDFAGGAAGTAVYSGYGHLPFGELTFGIGEWGFPQPAPVQSSAKAPASVEEERRAKAQRAKNAIPAKAPHPPFFGMTILSCERGDVRQTPEGLAVHTREGVSTIRVSAERSPRDLLFDELRDAIEGVRPPIHDGRWALATLELCIGALESSRIGREIALVHQCAPVRRVVL
;
A
#
# COMPACT_ATOMS: atom_id res chain seq x y z
N MET A 1 24.20 4.18 -10.23
CA MET A 1 23.75 3.69 -8.91
C MET A 1 23.08 4.85 -8.20
N ILE A 2 21.82 4.69 -7.80
CA ILE A 2 20.98 5.72 -7.19
C ILE A 2 21.24 5.75 -5.68
N ARG A 3 21.73 6.88 -5.16
CA ARG A 3 22.01 7.07 -3.73
C ARG A 3 20.73 7.49 -3.03
N ILE A 4 20.24 6.65 -2.11
CA ILE A 4 18.93 6.82 -1.51
C ILE A 4 19.01 6.95 0.01
N GLY A 5 18.16 7.80 0.58
CA GLY A 5 17.95 7.95 2.01
C GLY A 5 16.58 7.44 2.45
N ILE A 6 16.41 7.11 3.73
CA ILE A 6 15.12 6.73 4.32
C ILE A 6 14.81 7.64 5.50
N ALA A 7 13.65 8.28 5.51
CA ALA A 7 13.10 9.04 6.62
C ALA A 7 11.94 8.28 7.30
N GLY A 8 12.08 8.03 8.59
CA GLY A 8 11.14 7.24 9.38
C GLY A 8 11.43 5.73 9.31
N LEU A 9 12.03 5.18 10.36
CA LEU A 9 12.40 3.76 10.48
C LEU A 9 11.40 2.96 11.35
N GLY A 10 10.11 3.27 11.21
CA GLY A 10 9.02 2.41 11.66
C GLY A 10 8.94 1.12 10.83
N ALA A 11 7.84 0.36 10.96
CA ALA A 11 7.67 -0.91 10.24
C ALA A 11 7.80 -0.74 8.71
N ALA A 12 7.21 0.31 8.13
CA ALA A 12 7.27 0.56 6.69
C ALA A 12 8.68 0.93 6.21
N GLY A 13 9.34 1.89 6.89
CA GLY A 13 10.69 2.30 6.51
C GLY A 13 11.73 1.20 6.67
N ARG A 14 11.65 0.40 7.75
CA ARG A 14 12.52 -0.78 7.91
C ARG A 14 12.35 -1.81 6.80
N ALA A 15 11.12 -1.95 6.30
CA ALA A 15 10.83 -2.91 5.24
C ALA A 15 11.40 -2.49 3.86
N PHE A 16 11.81 -1.22 3.67
CA PHE A 16 12.54 -0.81 2.47
C PHE A 16 14.01 -1.24 2.49
N VAL A 17 14.62 -1.34 3.68
CA VAL A 17 16.06 -1.60 3.82
C VAL A 17 16.53 -2.86 3.08
N PRO A 18 15.90 -4.05 3.23
CA PRO A 18 16.32 -5.25 2.51
C PRO A 18 16.26 -5.06 0.99
N ALA A 19 15.14 -4.52 0.48
CA ALA A 19 14.95 -4.33 -0.96
C ALA A 19 15.96 -3.36 -1.58
N ILE A 20 16.33 -2.29 -0.87
CA ILE A 20 17.40 -1.37 -1.31
C ILE A 20 18.75 -2.11 -1.34
N ARG A 21 19.07 -2.86 -0.29
CA ARG A 21 20.39 -3.52 -0.14
C ARG A 21 20.66 -4.62 -1.16
N ILE A 22 19.63 -5.35 -1.59
CA ILE A 22 19.79 -6.43 -2.58
C ILE A 22 19.74 -5.93 -4.02
N ASN A 23 19.24 -4.71 -4.26
CA ASN A 23 19.13 -4.14 -5.61
C ASN A 23 20.40 -3.35 -5.97
N ALA A 24 21.21 -3.89 -6.87
CA ALA A 24 22.48 -3.30 -7.27
C ALA A 24 22.36 -1.88 -7.88
N ALA A 25 21.16 -1.44 -8.27
CA ALA A 25 20.94 -0.08 -8.76
C ALA A 25 20.94 0.97 -7.65
N PHE A 26 20.80 0.57 -6.37
CA PHE A 26 20.65 1.47 -5.23
C PHE A 26 21.81 1.37 -4.23
N ASP A 27 22.08 2.48 -3.55
CA ASP A 27 23.01 2.57 -2.43
C ASP A 27 22.33 3.31 -1.26
N LEU A 28 22.09 2.60 -0.15
CA LEU A 28 21.54 3.20 1.07
C LEU A 28 22.58 4.06 1.76
N ARG A 29 22.53 5.37 1.54
CA ARG A 29 23.52 6.35 2.00
C ARG A 29 23.18 6.99 3.33
N ALA A 30 21.87 7.20 3.61
CA ALA A 30 21.47 7.94 4.79
C ALA A 30 20.15 7.41 5.36
N ILE A 31 19.98 7.59 6.67
CA ILE A 31 18.71 7.41 7.36
C ILE A 31 18.39 8.63 8.22
N ALA A 32 17.12 8.93 8.40
CA ALA A 32 16.65 9.96 9.31
C ALA A 32 15.54 9.40 10.21
N ASP A 33 15.73 9.48 11.52
CA ASP A 33 14.73 9.07 12.51
C ASP A 33 14.95 9.87 13.80
N PRO A 34 13.89 10.35 14.49
CA PRO A 34 14.05 11.10 15.73
C PRO A 34 14.61 10.27 16.91
N SER A 35 14.43 8.91 16.90
CA SER A 35 14.94 8.03 17.97
C SER A 35 16.45 7.84 17.85
N PRO A 36 17.23 8.19 18.89
CA PRO A 36 18.66 7.91 18.93
C PRO A 36 18.97 6.41 18.86
N GLU A 37 18.12 5.56 19.45
CA GLU A 37 18.26 4.10 19.46
C GLU A 37 18.15 3.54 18.05
N ILE A 38 17.17 4.02 17.26
CA ILE A 38 17.01 3.62 15.86
C ILE A 38 18.21 4.08 15.04
N ARG A 39 18.67 5.32 15.23
CA ARG A 39 19.86 5.80 14.50
C ARG A 39 21.11 4.98 14.81
N ALA A 40 21.28 4.58 16.08
CA ALA A 40 22.42 3.74 16.49
C ALA A 40 22.47 2.38 15.78
N GLU A 41 21.32 1.79 15.43
CA GLU A 41 21.25 0.54 14.68
C GLU A 41 21.86 0.64 13.27
N PHE A 42 21.90 1.83 12.68
CA PHE A 42 22.41 2.10 11.33
C PHE A 42 23.76 2.82 11.32
N ALA A 43 24.29 3.20 12.48
CA ALA A 43 25.59 3.84 12.59
C ALA A 43 26.68 2.93 11.99
N GLY A 44 27.54 3.50 11.12
CA GLY A 44 28.59 2.75 10.41
C GLY A 44 28.14 2.06 9.11
N THR A 45 26.81 1.99 8.83
CA THR A 45 26.29 1.44 7.56
C THR A 45 25.64 2.50 6.67
N ALA A 46 25.21 3.62 7.25
CA ALA A 46 24.67 4.79 6.55
C ALA A 46 24.90 6.05 7.40
N ALA A 47 24.88 7.22 6.78
CA ALA A 47 24.85 8.49 7.50
C ALA A 47 23.54 8.60 8.31
N VAL A 48 23.61 9.06 9.56
CA VAL A 48 22.46 9.12 10.45
C VAL A 48 22.07 10.56 10.76
N HIS A 49 20.77 10.86 10.64
CA HIS A 49 20.23 12.20 10.84
C HIS A 49 19.04 12.18 11.80
N PRO A 50 18.79 13.25 12.60
CA PRO A 50 17.66 13.30 13.52
C PRO A 50 16.31 13.47 12.80
N HIS A 51 16.27 14.10 11.63
CA HIS A 51 15.08 14.36 10.83
C HIS A 51 15.41 14.52 9.34
N LEU A 52 14.38 14.49 8.49
CA LEU A 52 14.51 14.53 7.04
C LEU A 52 15.27 15.78 6.56
N GLU A 53 14.96 16.95 7.09
CA GLU A 53 15.55 18.22 6.66
C GLU A 53 17.08 18.22 6.81
N ALA A 54 17.57 17.64 7.90
CA ALA A 54 19.02 17.48 8.11
C ALA A 54 19.64 16.52 7.05
N MET A 55 18.91 15.47 6.68
CA MET A 55 19.33 14.52 5.64
C MET A 55 19.32 15.14 4.23
N LEU A 56 18.35 16.01 3.93
CA LEU A 56 18.24 16.67 2.62
C LEU A 56 19.39 17.61 2.32
N GLY A 57 20.15 18.04 3.33
CA GLY A 57 21.40 18.80 3.16
C GLY A 57 22.51 18.03 2.46
N ASP A 58 22.41 16.68 2.41
CA ASP A 58 23.36 15.87 1.66
C ASP A 58 23.08 15.97 0.15
N ARG A 59 23.95 16.72 -0.55
CA ARG A 59 23.88 16.91 -2.00
C ARG A 59 24.14 15.63 -2.77
N ALA A 60 24.77 14.65 -2.16
CA ALA A 60 25.06 13.36 -2.80
C ALA A 60 23.85 12.45 -2.94
N LEU A 61 22.75 12.68 -2.18
CA LEU A 61 21.54 11.90 -2.31
C LEU A 61 20.82 12.22 -3.63
N ASP A 62 20.34 11.18 -4.31
CA ASP A 62 19.52 11.26 -5.53
C ASP A 62 18.03 11.10 -5.22
N ALA A 63 17.70 10.27 -4.23
CA ALA A 63 16.32 9.95 -3.86
C ALA A 63 16.14 9.81 -2.34
N VAL A 64 14.88 9.92 -1.88
CA VAL A 64 14.50 9.67 -0.49
C VAL A 64 13.22 8.85 -0.40
N CYS A 65 13.19 7.87 0.52
CA CYS A 65 11.96 7.20 0.96
C CYS A 65 11.43 7.93 2.18
N ILE A 66 10.16 8.34 2.16
CA ILE A 66 9.47 9.00 3.27
C ILE A 66 8.43 8.04 3.84
N ALA A 67 8.70 7.52 5.04
CA ALA A 67 7.84 6.58 5.79
C ALA A 67 7.52 7.10 7.18
N THR A 68 7.42 8.40 7.30
CA THR A 68 7.05 9.16 8.49
C THR A 68 5.52 9.12 8.73
N PRO A 69 4.98 9.73 9.78
CA PRO A 69 3.54 9.92 9.94
C PRO A 69 2.89 10.66 8.76
N THR A 70 1.69 10.21 8.36
CA THR A 70 1.01 10.72 7.14
C THR A 70 0.79 12.22 7.14
N GLU A 71 0.54 12.82 8.29
CA GLU A 71 0.38 14.26 8.47
C GLU A 71 1.64 15.07 8.11
N MET A 72 2.81 14.43 8.09
CA MET A 72 4.08 15.07 7.70
C MET A 72 4.38 14.95 6.20
N HIS A 73 3.71 14.05 5.49
CA HIS A 73 4.05 13.67 4.11
C HIS A 73 4.10 14.86 3.17
N ALA A 74 3.08 15.73 3.21
CA ALA A 74 3.01 16.86 2.26
C ALA A 74 4.17 17.85 2.43
N ALA A 75 4.47 18.24 3.66
CA ALA A 75 5.58 19.15 3.94
C ALA A 75 6.92 18.52 3.56
N GLN A 76 7.13 17.26 3.93
CA GLN A 76 8.38 16.54 3.72
C GLN A 76 8.63 16.20 2.24
N ALA A 77 7.61 15.77 1.50
CA ALA A 77 7.74 15.51 0.08
C ALA A 77 8.05 16.81 -0.70
N CYS A 78 7.35 17.91 -0.39
CA CYS A 78 7.65 19.21 -1.00
C CYS A 78 9.07 19.69 -0.69
N ALA A 79 9.57 19.50 0.53
CA ALA A 79 10.95 19.85 0.90
C ALA A 79 11.98 18.98 0.15
N ALA A 80 11.69 17.68 -0.02
CA ALA A 80 12.56 16.78 -0.78
C ALA A 80 12.63 17.18 -2.26
N PHE A 81 11.50 17.53 -2.90
CA PHE A 81 11.47 18.03 -4.27
C PHE A 81 12.20 19.37 -4.41
N ALA A 82 12.03 20.30 -3.47
CA ALA A 82 12.76 21.56 -3.45
C ALA A 82 14.28 21.35 -3.33
N ALA A 83 14.72 20.27 -2.65
CA ALA A 83 16.11 19.84 -2.58
C ALA A 83 16.57 19.03 -3.82
N GLY A 84 15.72 18.90 -4.86
CA GLY A 84 16.04 18.20 -6.11
C GLY A 84 16.09 16.68 -6.00
N LYS A 85 15.41 16.06 -5.02
CA LYS A 85 15.40 14.63 -4.80
C LYS A 85 14.20 13.95 -5.44
N HIS A 86 14.35 12.71 -5.95
CA HIS A 86 13.25 11.81 -6.25
C HIS A 86 12.64 11.29 -4.95
N VAL A 87 11.36 10.99 -4.93
CA VAL A 87 10.64 10.62 -3.70
C VAL A 87 9.88 9.31 -3.87
N VAL A 88 10.13 8.36 -2.97
CA VAL A 88 9.21 7.28 -2.63
C VAL A 88 8.45 7.68 -1.38
N LEU A 89 7.13 7.79 -1.47
CA LEU A 89 6.27 8.22 -0.39
C LEU A 89 5.39 7.05 0.08
N GLU A 90 5.35 6.80 1.38
CA GLU A 90 4.41 5.82 1.94
C GLU A 90 2.96 6.29 1.82
N LYS A 91 2.07 5.29 1.73
CA LYS A 91 0.62 5.53 1.72
C LYS A 91 0.04 5.69 3.15
N PRO A 92 -1.06 6.43 3.29
CA PRO A 92 -1.68 7.31 2.32
C PRO A 92 -0.74 8.46 1.96
N MET A 93 -0.77 8.92 0.70
CA MET A 93 0.16 9.97 0.28
C MET A 93 -0.04 11.29 1.03
N ALA A 94 -1.26 11.57 1.48
CA ALA A 94 -1.66 12.75 2.24
C ALA A 94 -2.95 12.47 3.02
N THR A 95 -3.39 13.43 3.83
CA THR A 95 -4.67 13.41 4.55
C THR A 95 -5.78 14.19 3.84
N SER A 96 -5.45 14.96 2.79
CA SER A 96 -6.38 15.75 2.00
C SER A 96 -6.04 15.76 0.51
N ILE A 97 -7.04 16.01 -0.33
CA ILE A 97 -6.86 16.20 -1.79
C ILE A 97 -5.91 17.38 -2.08
N ALA A 98 -6.07 18.49 -1.36
CA ALA A 98 -5.24 19.68 -1.53
C ALA A 98 -3.75 19.40 -1.26
N ASP A 99 -3.45 18.66 -0.20
CA ASP A 99 -2.06 18.27 0.10
C ASP A 99 -1.50 17.30 -0.94
N ALA A 100 -2.31 16.35 -1.41
CA ALA A 100 -1.90 15.45 -2.48
C ALA A 100 -1.59 16.21 -3.78
N GLN A 101 -2.40 17.18 -4.15
CA GLN A 101 -2.15 18.07 -5.31
C GLN A 101 -0.86 18.87 -5.13
N ARG A 102 -0.62 19.46 -3.95
CA ARG A 102 0.63 20.18 -3.65
C ARG A 102 1.87 19.30 -3.83
N ILE A 103 1.81 18.03 -3.40
CA ILE A 103 2.91 17.08 -3.59
C ILE A 103 3.16 16.83 -5.09
N ILE A 104 2.10 16.59 -5.86
CA ILE A 104 2.18 16.36 -7.31
C ILE A 104 2.79 17.58 -8.02
N GLU A 105 2.26 18.77 -7.76
CA GLU A 105 2.78 20.01 -8.35
C GLU A 105 4.25 20.25 -7.99
N ALA A 106 4.67 19.92 -6.76
CA ALA A 106 6.06 20.06 -6.34
C ALA A 106 6.97 19.08 -7.11
N SER A 107 6.52 17.84 -7.34
CA SER A 107 7.29 16.87 -8.13
C SER A 107 7.41 17.30 -9.59
N GLU A 108 6.31 17.78 -10.19
CA GLU A 108 6.28 18.25 -11.57
C GLU A 108 7.19 19.49 -11.78
N ARG A 109 7.11 20.49 -10.87
CA ARG A 109 8.00 21.67 -10.91
C ARG A 109 9.47 21.33 -10.78
N ALA A 110 9.79 20.32 -9.94
CA ALA A 110 11.17 19.87 -9.76
C ALA A 110 11.67 18.94 -10.87
N GLY A 111 10.79 18.44 -11.75
CA GLY A 111 11.13 17.42 -12.75
C GLY A 111 11.61 16.12 -12.10
N LYS A 112 11.06 15.75 -10.93
CA LYS A 112 11.49 14.59 -10.15
C LYS A 112 10.40 13.54 -10.06
N VAL A 113 10.81 12.28 -9.99
CA VAL A 113 9.90 11.15 -9.84
C VAL A 113 9.26 11.18 -8.45
N LEU A 114 7.94 11.06 -8.43
CA LEU A 114 7.14 10.74 -7.25
C LEU A 114 6.57 9.33 -7.44
N LEU A 115 6.94 8.41 -6.57
CA LEU A 115 6.37 7.09 -6.48
C LEU A 115 5.67 6.94 -5.12
N VAL A 116 4.41 6.50 -5.11
CA VAL A 116 3.68 6.27 -3.86
C VAL A 116 3.50 4.77 -3.63
N GLY A 117 3.99 4.29 -2.48
CA GLY A 117 4.06 2.87 -2.19
C GLY A 117 2.74 2.22 -1.81
N HIS A 118 1.99 1.69 -2.81
CA HIS A 118 0.88 0.77 -2.63
C HIS A 118 1.38 -0.68 -2.74
N SER A 119 2.03 -1.19 -1.68
CA SER A 119 2.81 -2.43 -1.73
C SER A 119 2.03 -3.65 -2.24
N HIS A 120 0.74 -3.77 -1.94
CA HIS A 120 -0.06 -4.97 -2.28
C HIS A 120 -0.55 -5.02 -3.74
N SER A 121 -0.49 -3.94 -4.49
CA SER A 121 -0.66 -3.99 -5.96
C SER A 121 0.54 -4.60 -6.68
N TYR A 122 1.69 -4.68 -6.00
CA TYR A 122 2.87 -5.41 -6.46
C TYR A 122 2.87 -6.88 -6.04
N ASP A 123 1.92 -7.35 -5.23
CA ASP A 123 1.80 -8.76 -4.89
C ASP A 123 1.75 -9.58 -6.20
N ALA A 124 2.61 -10.58 -6.31
CA ALA A 124 2.82 -11.28 -7.57
C ALA A 124 1.53 -11.88 -8.18
N PRO A 125 0.56 -12.41 -7.38
CA PRO A 125 -0.74 -12.82 -7.92
C PRO A 125 -1.55 -11.65 -8.48
N ILE A 126 -1.55 -10.49 -7.83
CA ILE A 126 -2.27 -9.29 -8.30
C ILE A 126 -1.64 -8.75 -9.59
N ALA A 127 -0.32 -8.67 -9.63
CA ALA A 127 0.41 -8.28 -10.84
C ALA A 127 0.13 -9.23 -12.02
N ARG A 128 -0.01 -10.55 -11.75
CA ARG A 128 -0.36 -11.52 -12.80
C ARG A 128 -1.84 -11.41 -13.22
N MET A 129 -2.78 -11.15 -12.30
CA MET A 129 -4.17 -10.84 -12.65
C MET A 129 -4.24 -9.64 -13.59
N ARG A 130 -3.51 -8.57 -13.28
CA ARG A 130 -3.41 -7.40 -14.13
C ARG A 130 -2.89 -7.75 -15.52
N ALA A 131 -1.81 -8.53 -15.61
CA ALA A 131 -1.26 -8.96 -16.89
C ALA A 131 -2.29 -9.73 -17.73
N LEU A 132 -3.11 -10.61 -17.12
CA LEU A 132 -4.20 -11.30 -17.80
C LEU A 132 -5.26 -10.35 -18.37
N VAL A 133 -5.56 -9.25 -17.63
CA VAL A 133 -6.46 -8.20 -18.13
C VAL A 133 -5.84 -7.47 -19.34
N GLU A 134 -4.55 -7.13 -19.26
CA GLU A 134 -3.83 -6.44 -20.34
C GLU A 134 -3.65 -7.32 -21.58
N GLU A 135 -3.43 -8.63 -21.41
CA GLU A 135 -3.39 -9.64 -22.48
C GLU A 135 -4.76 -9.82 -23.17
N GLY A 136 -5.86 -9.49 -22.48
CA GLY A 136 -7.22 -9.58 -23.01
C GLY A 136 -7.75 -11.00 -23.24
N THR A 137 -7.03 -12.03 -22.81
CA THR A 137 -7.37 -13.44 -23.02
C THR A 137 -8.71 -13.84 -22.40
N LEU A 138 -9.09 -13.19 -21.28
CA LEU A 138 -10.36 -13.42 -20.58
C LEU A 138 -11.45 -12.40 -20.96
N GLY A 139 -11.17 -11.47 -21.87
CA GLY A 139 -12.07 -10.36 -22.19
C GLY A 139 -11.98 -9.22 -21.15
N ALA A 140 -12.92 -8.29 -21.25
CA ALA A 140 -12.96 -7.14 -20.35
C ALA A 140 -13.27 -7.56 -18.91
N PRO A 141 -12.64 -6.95 -17.90
CA PRO A 141 -13.02 -7.11 -16.51
C PRO A 141 -14.45 -6.58 -16.29
N ARG A 142 -15.25 -7.31 -15.52
CA ARG A 142 -16.63 -6.95 -15.18
C ARG A 142 -16.84 -6.76 -13.69
N MET A 143 -16.22 -7.62 -12.86
CA MET A 143 -16.29 -7.51 -11.42
C MET A 143 -14.93 -7.80 -10.79
N ALA A 144 -14.59 -7.05 -9.74
CA ALA A 144 -13.48 -7.41 -8.86
C ALA A 144 -13.95 -7.30 -7.41
N ASN A 145 -13.62 -8.31 -6.61
CA ASN A 145 -14.03 -8.37 -5.21
C ASN A 145 -12.79 -8.65 -4.35
N THR A 146 -12.64 -7.91 -3.25
CA THR A 146 -11.56 -8.13 -2.30
C THR A 146 -12.11 -8.17 -0.87
N TRP A 147 -11.76 -9.23 -0.13
CA TRP A 147 -12.18 -9.46 1.25
C TRP A 147 -10.95 -9.64 2.14
N CYS A 148 -10.85 -8.82 3.17
CA CYS A 148 -9.75 -8.88 4.12
C CYS A 148 -10.27 -8.76 5.56
N PHE A 149 -9.95 -9.74 6.40
CA PHE A 149 -10.34 -9.80 7.80
C PHE A 149 -9.07 -9.93 8.65
N THR A 150 -8.85 -9.00 9.55
CA THR A 150 -7.65 -8.96 10.41
C THR A 150 -8.01 -8.49 11.81
N ASP A 151 -7.04 -8.50 12.70
CA ASP A 151 -7.11 -7.91 14.04
C ASP A 151 -6.56 -6.46 14.07
N TRP A 152 -6.62 -5.73 12.96
CA TRP A 152 -5.94 -4.44 12.77
C TRP A 152 -6.23 -3.44 13.89
N VAL A 153 -7.47 -3.35 14.37
CA VAL A 153 -7.90 -2.43 15.43
C VAL A 153 -7.14 -2.67 16.73
N TYR A 154 -6.87 -3.94 17.05
CA TYR A 154 -6.23 -4.32 18.32
C TYR A 154 -4.70 -4.46 18.24
N ARG A 155 -4.11 -4.34 17.05
CA ARG A 155 -2.66 -4.25 16.91
C ARG A 155 -2.15 -2.93 17.51
N PRO A 156 -0.92 -2.87 18.04
CA PRO A 156 -0.35 -1.63 18.57
C PRO A 156 -0.40 -0.49 17.55
N ARG A 157 -1.05 0.63 17.90
CA ARG A 157 -1.27 1.81 17.05
C ARG A 157 -0.83 3.08 17.77
N ARG A 158 -0.38 4.08 17.01
CA ARG A 158 -0.31 5.44 17.52
C ARG A 158 -1.72 6.03 17.53
N PRO A 159 -2.03 6.99 18.42
CA PRO A 159 -3.34 7.65 18.45
C PRO A 159 -3.78 8.19 17.08
N GLU A 160 -2.84 8.75 16.31
CA GLU A 160 -3.08 9.32 14.98
C GLU A 160 -3.51 8.25 13.95
N GLU A 161 -3.11 7.00 14.14
CA GLU A 161 -3.52 5.90 13.25
C GLU A 161 -4.96 5.44 13.48
N LEU A 162 -5.55 5.78 14.60
CA LEU A 162 -6.97 5.55 14.92
C LEU A 162 -7.84 6.76 14.56
N ASP A 163 -7.26 7.95 14.49
CA ASP A 163 -7.96 9.20 14.18
C ASP A 163 -8.16 9.39 12.68
N VAL A 164 -9.41 9.25 12.24
CA VAL A 164 -9.77 9.38 10.80
C VAL A 164 -9.40 10.76 10.24
N ALA A 165 -9.50 11.82 11.03
CA ALA A 165 -9.13 13.17 10.59
C ALA A 165 -7.63 13.32 10.28
N LYS A 166 -6.81 12.43 10.83
CA LYS A 166 -5.36 12.36 10.58
C LYS A 166 -4.97 11.24 9.58
N GLY A 167 -5.93 10.74 8.80
CA GLY A 167 -5.69 9.63 7.87
C GLY A 167 -5.59 8.27 8.57
N GLY A 168 -6.20 8.15 9.75
CA GLY A 168 -6.32 6.88 10.50
C GLY A 168 -7.56 6.07 10.11
N GLY A 169 -7.76 4.96 10.82
CA GLY A 169 -8.81 3.99 10.53
C GLY A 169 -8.52 3.07 9.35
N VAL A 170 -9.26 1.97 9.25
CA VAL A 170 -8.96 0.95 8.24
C VAL A 170 -9.18 1.44 6.81
N THR A 171 -10.10 2.37 6.55
CA THR A 171 -10.39 2.84 5.19
C THR A 171 -9.16 3.54 4.58
N PHE A 172 -8.47 4.40 5.33
CA PHE A 172 -7.23 5.02 4.86
C PHE A 172 -6.03 4.07 4.94
N ARG A 173 -5.93 3.28 6.04
CA ARG A 173 -4.69 2.52 6.33
C ARG A 173 -4.63 1.18 5.60
N GLN A 174 -5.77 0.58 5.34
CA GLN A 174 -5.89 -0.74 4.72
C GLN A 174 -6.75 -0.71 3.45
N GLY A 175 -7.87 0.02 3.48
CA GLY A 175 -8.74 0.20 2.31
C GLY A 175 -8.01 0.79 1.10
N ALA A 176 -7.01 1.67 1.33
CA ALA A 176 -6.17 2.18 0.25
C ALA A 176 -5.54 1.07 -0.60
N HIS A 177 -5.12 -0.05 0.01
CA HIS A 177 -4.60 -1.21 -0.74
C HIS A 177 -5.68 -1.92 -1.53
N GLN A 178 -6.86 -2.15 -0.93
CA GLN A 178 -7.97 -2.81 -1.61
C GLN A 178 -8.47 -1.98 -2.80
N LEU A 179 -8.66 -0.68 -2.58
CA LEU A 179 -9.13 0.26 -3.61
C LEU A 179 -8.10 0.43 -4.74
N ASP A 180 -6.82 0.38 -4.41
CA ASP A 180 -5.73 0.37 -5.39
C ASP A 180 -5.77 -0.89 -6.26
N ILE A 181 -5.92 -2.08 -5.65
CA ILE A 181 -6.08 -3.35 -6.35
C ILE A 181 -7.32 -3.33 -7.28
N LEU A 182 -8.48 -2.86 -6.78
CA LEU A 182 -9.68 -2.75 -7.60
C LEU A 182 -9.47 -1.84 -8.81
N ARG A 183 -8.85 -0.65 -8.60
CA ARG A 183 -8.53 0.26 -9.69
C ARG A 183 -7.59 -0.38 -10.72
N LEU A 184 -6.56 -1.08 -10.23
CA LEU A 184 -5.58 -1.74 -11.08
C LEU A 184 -6.21 -2.81 -11.99
N LEU A 185 -7.19 -3.56 -11.48
CA LEU A 185 -7.86 -4.65 -12.17
C LEU A 185 -9.04 -4.17 -13.04
N CYS A 186 -9.73 -3.10 -12.65
CA CYS A 186 -10.94 -2.61 -13.33
C CYS A 186 -10.71 -1.39 -14.24
N GLY A 187 -9.47 -1.10 -14.65
CA GLY A 187 -9.16 -0.06 -15.63
C GLY A 187 -8.89 1.33 -15.05
N GLY A 188 -8.80 1.48 -13.75
CA GLY A 188 -8.26 2.65 -13.04
C GLY A 188 -9.23 3.80 -12.79
N ARG A 189 -10.09 4.14 -13.76
CA ARG A 189 -11.02 5.27 -13.64
C ARG A 189 -12.29 4.85 -12.92
N ALA A 190 -12.34 5.06 -11.61
CA ALA A 190 -13.57 4.95 -10.86
C ALA A 190 -14.49 6.14 -11.18
N ALA A 191 -15.77 5.90 -11.43
CA ALA A 191 -16.78 6.93 -11.68
C ALA A 191 -17.41 7.41 -10.37
N SER A 192 -17.71 6.45 -9.49
CA SER A 192 -18.37 6.74 -8.22
C SER A 192 -18.02 5.72 -7.14
N VAL A 193 -18.31 6.08 -5.89
CA VAL A 193 -18.18 5.21 -4.74
C VAL A 193 -19.39 5.28 -3.82
N ARG A 194 -19.86 4.12 -3.36
CA ARG A 194 -20.86 3.95 -2.31
C ARG A 194 -20.28 3.11 -1.19
N ALA A 195 -20.38 3.56 0.05
CA ALA A 195 -19.78 2.85 1.17
C ALA A 195 -20.61 2.91 2.45
N LYS A 196 -20.31 1.97 3.35
CA LYS A 196 -20.67 2.00 4.76
C LYS A 196 -19.44 1.66 5.58
N THR A 197 -19.15 2.49 6.57
CA THR A 197 -18.07 2.28 7.53
C THR A 197 -18.63 2.02 8.91
N PHE A 198 -17.88 1.32 9.75
CA PHE A 198 -18.34 0.86 11.04
C PHE A 198 -17.28 1.05 12.12
N ASP A 199 -17.76 1.37 13.32
CA ASP A 199 -17.03 1.30 14.57
C ASP A 199 -17.79 0.31 15.48
N PHE A 200 -17.20 -0.85 15.77
CA PHE A 200 -17.84 -1.90 16.58
C PHE A 200 -17.38 -1.86 18.04
N ASP A 201 -16.32 -1.12 18.36
CA ASP A 201 -15.74 -1.11 19.71
C ASP A 201 -15.54 0.31 20.23
N PRO A 202 -16.49 0.83 21.02
CA PRO A 202 -16.38 2.16 21.60
C PRO A 202 -15.17 2.37 22.52
N SER A 203 -14.60 1.27 23.06
CA SER A 203 -13.40 1.36 23.90
C SER A 203 -12.14 1.65 23.11
N ARG A 204 -12.19 1.45 21.78
CA ARG A 204 -11.09 1.72 20.84
C ARG A 204 -11.63 2.35 19.56
N SER A 205 -12.32 3.46 19.72
CA SER A 205 -13.07 4.12 18.65
C SER A 205 -12.20 4.47 17.46
N THR A 206 -12.58 3.94 16.29
CA THR A 206 -12.01 4.22 14.98
C THR A 206 -12.94 3.65 13.90
N VAL A 207 -12.77 4.05 12.65
CA VAL A 207 -13.31 3.29 11.52
C VAL A 207 -12.54 1.97 11.42
N GLY A 208 -13.11 0.92 12.02
CA GLY A 208 -12.50 -0.42 12.13
C GLY A 208 -12.96 -1.42 11.07
N ALA A 209 -14.06 -1.13 10.35
CA ALA A 209 -14.52 -1.94 9.23
C ALA A 209 -15.17 -1.09 8.13
N HIS A 210 -15.24 -1.63 6.91
CA HIS A 210 -15.97 -1.01 5.80
C HIS A 210 -16.50 -2.04 4.79
N VAL A 211 -17.55 -1.63 4.10
CA VAL A 211 -18.03 -2.21 2.84
C VAL A 211 -18.06 -1.08 1.83
N VAL A 212 -17.32 -1.23 0.74
CA VAL A 212 -17.19 -0.23 -0.33
C VAL A 212 -17.60 -0.86 -1.64
N PHE A 213 -18.45 -0.20 -2.39
CA PHE A 213 -18.76 -0.47 -3.79
C PHE A 213 -18.18 0.65 -4.64
N VAL A 214 -17.51 0.29 -5.73
CA VAL A 214 -16.92 1.22 -6.71
C VAL A 214 -17.47 0.91 -8.07
N ASP A 215 -18.02 1.92 -8.74
CA ASP A 215 -18.38 1.85 -10.16
C ASP A 215 -17.26 2.43 -11.01
N PHE A 216 -16.89 1.75 -12.09
CA PHE A 216 -15.82 2.15 -12.98
C PHE A 216 -16.35 2.62 -14.33
N ALA A 217 -15.76 3.68 -14.87
CA ALA A 217 -16.15 4.27 -16.17
C ALA A 217 -16.11 3.28 -17.34
N GLY A 218 -15.36 2.19 -17.24
CA GLY A 218 -15.30 1.09 -18.22
C GLY A 218 -16.43 0.07 -18.11
N GLY A 219 -17.40 0.27 -17.21
CA GLY A 219 -18.54 -0.64 -16.99
C GLY A 219 -18.22 -1.85 -16.11
N ALA A 220 -17.06 -1.86 -15.45
CA ALA A 220 -16.76 -2.80 -14.38
C ALA A 220 -17.23 -2.25 -13.04
N ALA A 221 -17.48 -3.16 -12.07
CA ALA A 221 -17.76 -2.78 -10.68
C ALA A 221 -16.81 -3.52 -9.73
N GLY A 222 -16.54 -2.93 -8.57
CA GLY A 222 -15.68 -3.55 -7.56
C GLY A 222 -16.27 -3.44 -6.16
N THR A 223 -15.97 -4.43 -5.31
CA THR A 223 -16.30 -4.37 -3.89
C THR A 223 -15.05 -4.60 -3.04
N ALA A 224 -14.92 -3.79 -1.99
CA ALA A 224 -13.91 -3.97 -0.95
C ALA A 224 -14.60 -4.14 0.41
N VAL A 225 -14.35 -5.27 1.05
CA VAL A 225 -14.82 -5.55 2.40
C VAL A 225 -13.62 -5.72 3.32
N TYR A 226 -13.57 -4.94 4.38
CA TYR A 226 -12.52 -5.05 5.40
C TYR A 226 -13.14 -5.07 6.80
N SER A 227 -12.66 -5.99 7.64
CA SER A 227 -12.89 -5.97 9.06
C SER A 227 -11.57 -6.08 9.82
N GLY A 228 -11.32 -5.11 10.69
CA GLY A 228 -10.13 -5.03 11.54
C GLY A 228 -10.32 -5.57 12.95
N TYR A 229 -11.44 -6.24 13.24
CA TYR A 229 -11.81 -6.67 14.59
C TYR A 229 -11.39 -8.09 14.95
N GLY A 230 -10.84 -8.86 14.00
CA GLY A 230 -10.23 -10.16 14.27
C GLY A 230 -11.19 -11.30 14.65
N HIS A 231 -12.48 -11.16 14.40
CA HIS A 231 -13.45 -12.22 14.70
C HIS A 231 -13.30 -13.41 13.74
N LEU A 232 -13.13 -13.15 12.45
CA LEU A 232 -12.78 -14.15 11.45
C LEU A 232 -11.26 -14.20 11.31
N PRO A 233 -10.61 -15.36 11.52
CA PRO A 233 -9.19 -15.48 11.31
C PRO A 233 -8.79 -15.24 9.86
N PHE A 234 -7.79 -14.41 9.63
CA PHE A 234 -7.30 -14.05 8.29
C PHE A 234 -7.04 -15.28 7.40
N GLY A 235 -6.38 -16.30 7.98
CA GLY A 235 -5.98 -17.50 7.25
C GLY A 235 -7.11 -18.35 6.69
N GLU A 236 -8.34 -18.23 7.21
CA GLU A 236 -9.46 -19.03 6.71
C GLU A 236 -9.81 -18.72 5.25
N LEU A 237 -9.71 -17.47 4.83
CA LEU A 237 -9.94 -17.07 3.44
C LEU A 237 -8.70 -17.18 2.57
N THR A 238 -7.53 -17.37 3.15
CA THR A 238 -6.23 -17.33 2.45
C THR A 238 -5.43 -18.64 2.59
N PHE A 239 -6.12 -19.77 2.76
CA PHE A 239 -5.51 -21.11 2.81
C PHE A 239 -4.47 -21.27 3.94
N GLY A 240 -4.65 -20.58 5.05
CA GLY A 240 -3.67 -20.58 6.15
C GLY A 240 -2.41 -19.75 5.86
N ILE A 241 -2.40 -18.92 4.81
CA ILE A 241 -1.27 -18.07 4.43
C ILE A 241 -1.55 -16.64 4.88
N GLY A 242 -0.59 -16.02 5.54
CA GLY A 242 -0.68 -14.64 6.02
C GLY A 242 -0.39 -13.58 4.96
N GLU A 243 -0.58 -12.32 5.34
CA GLU A 243 -0.42 -11.12 4.53
C GLU A 243 0.91 -11.07 3.74
N TRP A 244 1.97 -11.65 4.30
CA TRP A 244 3.32 -11.62 3.72
C TRP A 244 3.77 -12.98 3.14
N GLY A 245 2.86 -13.92 2.92
CA GLY A 245 3.18 -15.22 2.31
C GLY A 245 3.72 -16.28 3.28
N PHE A 246 3.65 -16.03 4.59
CA PHE A 246 4.04 -17.03 5.60
C PHE A 246 2.83 -17.82 6.09
N PRO A 247 2.99 -19.12 6.36
CA PRO A 247 1.94 -19.90 7.02
C PRO A 247 1.53 -19.24 8.33
N GLN A 248 0.24 -19.12 8.56
CA GLN A 248 -0.29 -18.73 9.85
C GLN A 248 -0.62 -19.97 10.67
N PRO A 249 -0.22 -20.03 11.95
CA PRO A 249 -0.70 -21.09 12.81
C PRO A 249 -2.24 -21.07 12.84
N ALA A 250 -2.85 -22.26 13.09
CA ALA A 250 -4.29 -22.42 13.21
C ALA A 250 -4.88 -21.33 14.13
N PRO A 251 -6.13 -20.90 13.90
CA PRO A 251 -6.67 -19.69 14.49
C PRO A 251 -6.58 -19.75 16.01
N VAL A 252 -5.64 -19.03 16.56
CA VAL A 252 -5.72 -18.62 17.95
C VAL A 252 -6.78 -17.53 17.93
N GLN A 253 -7.90 -17.74 18.60
CA GLN A 253 -8.88 -16.68 18.85
C GLN A 253 -8.08 -15.44 19.29
N SER A 254 -8.23 -14.35 18.57
CA SER A 254 -7.53 -13.12 18.89
C SER A 254 -7.87 -12.74 20.33
N SER A 255 -7.00 -13.05 21.27
CA SER A 255 -7.06 -12.57 22.64
C SER A 255 -6.45 -11.16 22.74
N ALA A 256 -6.33 -10.47 21.59
CA ALA A 256 -5.76 -9.15 21.52
C ALA A 256 -6.61 -8.18 22.35
N LYS A 257 -6.16 -7.92 23.56
CA LYS A 257 -6.66 -6.83 24.40
C LYS A 257 -5.99 -5.54 23.94
N ALA A 258 -6.75 -4.45 23.92
CA ALA A 258 -6.17 -3.14 23.73
C ALA A 258 -5.03 -2.91 24.77
N PRO A 259 -3.89 -2.33 24.38
CA PRO A 259 -2.82 -1.99 25.30
C PRO A 259 -3.35 -1.09 26.46
N ALA A 260 -2.83 -1.28 27.66
CA ALA A 260 -3.32 -0.60 28.85
C ALA A 260 -2.95 0.91 28.88
N SER A 261 -1.96 1.33 28.08
CA SER A 261 -1.53 2.73 27.99
C SER A 261 -0.93 3.07 26.62
N VAL A 262 -0.94 4.36 26.28
CA VAL A 262 -0.31 4.88 25.03
C VAL A 262 1.19 4.57 25.00
N GLU A 263 1.86 4.61 26.14
CA GLU A 263 3.29 4.33 26.25
C GLU A 263 3.60 2.83 26.01
N GLU A 264 2.79 1.96 26.58
CA GLU A 264 2.89 0.51 26.33
C GLU A 264 2.63 0.20 24.85
N GLU A 265 1.64 0.85 24.25
CA GLU A 265 1.32 0.69 22.83
C GLU A 265 2.46 1.16 21.92
N ARG A 266 3.10 2.29 22.24
CA ARG A 266 4.30 2.77 21.53
C ARG A 266 5.45 1.78 21.60
N ARG A 267 5.74 1.22 22.79
CA ARG A 267 6.79 0.19 22.96
C ARG A 267 6.48 -1.08 22.18
N ALA A 268 5.25 -1.58 22.29
CA ALA A 268 4.82 -2.78 21.54
C ALA A 268 4.90 -2.57 20.02
N LYS A 269 4.53 -1.37 19.55
CA LYS A 269 4.67 -1.01 18.14
C LYS A 269 6.14 -0.94 17.69
N ALA A 270 7.02 -0.36 18.48
CA ALA A 270 8.45 -0.32 18.18
C ALA A 270 9.06 -1.71 18.13
N GLN A 271 8.69 -2.59 19.06
CA GLN A 271 9.13 -4.00 19.06
C GLN A 271 8.62 -4.76 17.82
N ARG A 272 7.36 -4.56 17.45
CA ARG A 272 6.79 -5.15 16.24
C ARG A 272 7.52 -4.67 14.98
N ALA A 273 7.90 -3.40 14.91
CA ALA A 273 8.64 -2.84 13.77
C ALA A 273 10.02 -3.52 13.58
N LYS A 274 10.70 -3.89 14.66
CA LYS A 274 11.98 -4.62 14.61
C LYS A 274 11.83 -6.00 13.96
N ASN A 275 10.69 -6.64 14.16
CA ASN A 275 10.40 -7.99 13.65
C ASN A 275 9.67 -7.98 12.29
N ALA A 276 9.40 -6.80 11.71
CA ALA A 276 8.59 -6.64 10.51
C ALA A 276 9.36 -6.80 9.19
N ILE A 277 10.66 -7.12 9.23
CA ILE A 277 11.45 -7.38 8.02
C ILE A 277 11.15 -8.81 7.57
N PRO A 278 10.40 -9.00 6.48
CA PRO A 278 10.09 -10.33 6.02
C PRO A 278 11.34 -11.03 5.47
N ALA A 279 11.61 -12.22 5.95
CA ALA A 279 12.47 -13.17 5.24
C ALA A 279 11.78 -13.61 3.93
N LYS A 280 12.50 -14.32 3.06
CA LYS A 280 11.90 -14.92 1.85
C LYS A 280 10.71 -15.80 2.24
N ALA A 281 9.50 -15.43 1.78
CA ALA A 281 8.28 -16.16 2.09
C ALA A 281 8.16 -17.43 1.22
N PRO A 282 7.58 -18.53 1.75
CA PRO A 282 7.36 -19.75 0.98
C PRO A 282 6.22 -19.65 -0.03
N HIS A 283 5.30 -18.72 0.16
CA HIS A 283 4.14 -18.50 -0.70
C HIS A 283 4.06 -17.06 -1.20
N PRO A 284 3.36 -16.80 -2.33
CA PRO A 284 2.97 -15.45 -2.69
C PRO A 284 2.15 -14.77 -1.58
N PRO A 285 2.28 -13.45 -1.38
CA PRO A 285 1.54 -12.73 -0.36
C PRO A 285 0.03 -12.67 -0.66
N PHE A 286 -0.77 -12.57 0.41
CA PHE A 286 -2.22 -12.38 0.36
C PHE A 286 -2.61 -11.15 1.15
N PHE A 287 -3.05 -10.10 0.46
CA PHE A 287 -3.77 -9.00 1.12
C PHE A 287 -5.28 -9.30 1.11
N GLY A 288 -5.68 -10.33 1.85
CA GLY A 288 -7.03 -10.90 1.74
C GLY A 288 -7.22 -11.71 0.47
N MET A 289 -8.47 -12.09 0.17
CA MET A 289 -8.84 -12.81 -1.03
C MET A 289 -9.32 -11.83 -2.10
N THR A 290 -8.73 -11.91 -3.29
CA THR A 290 -9.18 -11.17 -4.47
C THR A 290 -9.70 -12.13 -5.52
N ILE A 291 -10.90 -11.82 -6.06
CA ILE A 291 -11.51 -12.53 -7.19
C ILE A 291 -11.81 -11.50 -8.28
N LEU A 292 -11.39 -11.82 -9.51
CA LEU A 292 -11.61 -11.01 -10.70
C LEU A 292 -12.49 -11.81 -11.66
N SER A 293 -13.63 -11.26 -12.07
CA SER A 293 -14.53 -11.81 -13.08
C SER A 293 -14.41 -11.00 -14.36
N CYS A 294 -14.07 -11.69 -15.45
CA CYS A 294 -14.02 -11.17 -16.81
C CYS A 294 -15.11 -11.77 -17.66
N GLU A 295 -15.27 -11.29 -18.89
CA GLU A 295 -16.32 -11.78 -19.82
C GLU A 295 -16.24 -13.28 -20.11
N ARG A 296 -15.05 -13.87 -20.09
CA ARG A 296 -14.81 -15.25 -20.48
C ARG A 296 -14.22 -16.13 -19.38
N GLY A 297 -14.09 -15.61 -18.15
CA GLY A 297 -13.59 -16.43 -17.04
C GLY A 297 -13.39 -15.64 -15.75
N ASP A 298 -13.26 -16.38 -14.67
CA ASP A 298 -12.98 -15.88 -13.33
C ASP A 298 -11.57 -16.26 -12.91
N VAL A 299 -10.92 -15.38 -12.17
CA VAL A 299 -9.58 -15.58 -11.65
C VAL A 299 -9.57 -15.36 -10.14
N ARG A 300 -8.99 -16.28 -9.39
CA ARG A 300 -8.77 -16.09 -7.95
C ARG A 300 -7.37 -16.48 -7.54
N GLN A 301 -6.93 -15.97 -6.40
CA GLN A 301 -5.66 -16.36 -5.79
C GLN A 301 -5.70 -17.81 -5.29
N THR A 302 -4.53 -18.46 -5.30
CA THR A 302 -4.27 -19.78 -4.70
C THR A 302 -2.91 -19.75 -3.99
N PRO A 303 -2.57 -20.74 -3.15
CA PRO A 303 -1.26 -20.81 -2.48
C PRO A 303 -0.06 -20.77 -3.43
N GLU A 304 -0.22 -21.26 -4.66
CA GLU A 304 0.85 -21.32 -5.66
C GLU A 304 0.75 -20.21 -6.73
N GLY A 305 -0.29 -19.36 -6.67
CA GLY A 305 -0.50 -18.31 -7.68
C GLY A 305 -1.97 -18.04 -7.97
N LEU A 306 -2.47 -18.46 -9.13
CA LEU A 306 -3.85 -18.21 -9.60
C LEU A 306 -4.54 -19.46 -10.09
N ALA A 307 -5.85 -19.57 -9.82
CA ALA A 307 -6.76 -20.46 -10.53
C ALA A 307 -7.59 -19.63 -11.52
N VAL A 308 -7.63 -20.05 -12.77
CA VAL A 308 -8.41 -19.45 -13.85
C VAL A 308 -9.53 -20.42 -14.22
N HIS A 309 -10.77 -19.99 -14.08
CA HIS A 309 -11.97 -20.75 -14.36
C HIS A 309 -12.60 -20.24 -15.67
N THR A 310 -12.75 -21.11 -16.66
CA THR A 310 -13.42 -20.80 -17.92
C THR A 310 -14.48 -21.86 -18.22
N ARG A 311 -15.18 -21.75 -19.34
CA ARG A 311 -16.14 -22.79 -19.78
C ARG A 311 -15.46 -24.11 -20.16
N GLU A 312 -14.16 -24.05 -20.51
CA GLU A 312 -13.34 -25.21 -20.88
C GLU A 312 -12.81 -25.96 -19.65
N GLY A 313 -12.89 -25.35 -18.48
CA GLY A 313 -12.43 -25.94 -17.21
C GLY A 313 -11.60 -24.99 -16.35
N VAL A 314 -10.82 -25.57 -15.46
CA VAL A 314 -9.96 -24.84 -14.50
C VAL A 314 -8.50 -25.06 -14.87
N SER A 315 -7.76 -23.97 -15.01
CA SER A 315 -6.31 -23.99 -15.17
C SER A 315 -5.63 -23.26 -14.01
N THR A 316 -4.37 -23.64 -13.72
CA THR A 316 -3.57 -23.02 -12.67
C THR A 316 -2.39 -22.28 -13.28
N ILE A 317 -2.16 -21.05 -12.83
CA ILE A 317 -0.99 -20.25 -13.18
C ILE A 317 -0.12 -20.16 -11.93
N ARG A 318 1.04 -20.76 -11.96
CA ARG A 318 2.03 -20.61 -10.88
C ARG A 318 2.64 -19.22 -10.91
N VAL A 319 2.83 -18.64 -9.73
CA VAL A 319 3.43 -17.31 -9.55
C VAL A 319 4.57 -17.42 -8.55
N SER A 320 5.73 -16.92 -8.92
CA SER A 320 6.90 -16.95 -8.05
C SER A 320 6.74 -16.02 -6.86
N ALA A 321 7.19 -16.47 -5.68
CA ALA A 321 7.32 -15.67 -4.45
C ALA A 321 8.76 -15.17 -4.24
N GLU A 322 9.65 -15.29 -5.23
CA GLU A 322 11.08 -14.96 -5.08
C GLU A 322 11.35 -13.49 -4.86
N ARG A 323 10.51 -12.63 -5.43
CA ARG A 323 10.65 -11.19 -5.35
C ARG A 323 9.54 -10.61 -4.46
N SER A 324 9.95 -9.80 -3.50
CA SER A 324 8.99 -9.10 -2.65
C SER A 324 8.29 -7.96 -3.41
N PRO A 325 7.11 -7.52 -2.97
CA PRO A 325 6.46 -6.32 -3.52
C PRO A 325 7.36 -5.09 -3.49
N ARG A 326 8.26 -4.98 -2.51
CA ARG A 326 9.19 -3.87 -2.40
C ARG A 326 10.34 -3.94 -3.40
N ASP A 327 10.78 -5.12 -3.77
CA ASP A 327 11.77 -5.27 -4.86
C ASP A 327 11.20 -4.73 -6.17
N LEU A 328 9.92 -5.01 -6.45
CA LEU A 328 9.23 -4.53 -7.64
C LEU A 328 8.98 -3.01 -7.59
N LEU A 329 8.72 -2.45 -6.42
CA LEU A 329 8.62 -1.01 -6.21
C LEU A 329 9.95 -0.30 -6.54
N PHE A 330 11.08 -0.83 -6.07
CA PHE A 330 12.38 -0.23 -6.37
C PHE A 330 12.80 -0.41 -7.83
N ASP A 331 12.39 -1.48 -8.50
CA ASP A 331 12.57 -1.58 -9.96
C ASP A 331 11.77 -0.49 -10.69
N GLU A 332 10.51 -0.27 -10.30
CA GLU A 332 9.68 0.79 -10.87
C GLU A 332 10.30 2.17 -10.64
N LEU A 333 10.85 2.42 -9.45
CA LEU A 333 11.56 3.66 -9.15
C LEU A 333 12.78 3.85 -10.05
N ARG A 334 13.62 2.81 -10.17
CA ARG A 334 14.80 2.85 -11.05
C ARG A 334 14.41 3.15 -12.49
N ASP A 335 13.45 2.40 -13.02
CA ASP A 335 13.02 2.53 -14.41
C ASP A 335 12.45 3.92 -14.69
N ALA A 336 11.74 4.50 -13.72
CA ALA A 336 11.22 5.85 -13.83
C ALA A 336 12.32 6.93 -13.77
N ILE A 337 13.32 6.77 -12.90
CA ILE A 337 14.45 7.71 -12.79
C ILE A 337 15.32 7.65 -14.04
N GLU A 338 15.56 6.45 -14.59
CA GLU A 338 16.36 6.23 -15.79
C GLU A 338 15.59 6.53 -17.09
N GLY A 339 14.30 6.88 -17.00
CA GLY A 339 13.46 7.19 -18.15
C GLY A 339 13.09 5.97 -19.01
N VAL A 340 13.26 4.76 -18.49
CA VAL A 340 12.93 3.50 -19.21
C VAL A 340 11.41 3.38 -19.39
N ARG A 341 10.65 3.70 -18.36
CA ARG A 341 9.17 3.71 -18.39
C ARG A 341 8.60 4.60 -17.29
N PRO A 342 7.43 5.22 -17.51
CA PRO A 342 6.75 5.97 -16.46
C PRO A 342 6.26 5.03 -15.35
N PRO A 343 6.23 5.49 -14.09
CA PRO A 343 5.72 4.70 -12.98
C PRO A 343 4.20 4.54 -13.08
N ILE A 344 3.69 3.40 -12.62
CA ILE A 344 2.25 3.16 -12.48
C ILE A 344 1.72 3.89 -11.26
N HIS A 345 2.47 3.79 -10.16
CA HIS A 345 2.10 4.32 -8.85
C HIS A 345 2.62 5.74 -8.66
N ASP A 346 2.42 6.59 -9.68
CA ASP A 346 2.76 8.01 -9.60
C ASP A 346 1.83 8.79 -8.65
N GLY A 347 2.08 10.09 -8.51
CA GLY A 347 1.27 10.94 -7.66
C GLY A 347 -0.21 11.04 -8.08
N ARG A 348 -0.51 11.01 -9.40
CA ARG A 348 -1.87 11.08 -9.92
C ARG A 348 -2.64 9.80 -9.64
N TRP A 349 -1.97 8.65 -9.78
CA TRP A 349 -2.52 7.36 -9.40
C TRP A 349 -2.84 7.32 -7.89
N ALA A 350 -1.92 7.78 -7.05
CA ALA A 350 -2.10 7.79 -5.60
C ALA A 350 -3.18 8.79 -5.15
N LEU A 351 -3.28 9.97 -5.78
CA LEU A 351 -4.36 10.93 -5.55
C LEU A 351 -5.73 10.29 -5.83
N ALA A 352 -5.86 9.57 -6.92
CA ALA A 352 -7.11 8.90 -7.28
C ALA A 352 -7.50 7.79 -6.28
N THR A 353 -6.53 7.06 -5.72
CA THR A 353 -6.78 6.10 -4.63
C THR A 353 -7.15 6.81 -3.32
N LEU A 354 -6.50 7.93 -3.01
CA LEU A 354 -6.84 8.76 -1.84
C LEU A 354 -8.26 9.32 -1.96
N GLU A 355 -8.65 9.80 -3.15
CA GLU A 355 -10.01 10.29 -3.40
C GLU A 355 -11.07 9.21 -3.13
N LEU A 356 -10.82 7.97 -3.54
CA LEU A 356 -11.69 6.83 -3.22
C LEU A 356 -11.81 6.61 -1.71
N CYS A 357 -10.72 6.70 -0.94
CA CYS A 357 -10.77 6.56 0.51
C CYS A 357 -11.61 7.68 1.15
N ILE A 358 -11.39 8.93 0.75
CA ILE A 358 -12.14 10.10 1.23
C ILE A 358 -13.61 9.98 0.81
N GLY A 359 -13.87 9.65 -0.45
CA GLY A 359 -15.22 9.46 -0.98
C GLY A 359 -15.99 8.34 -0.28
N ALA A 360 -15.33 7.24 0.08
CA ALA A 360 -15.94 6.16 0.84
C ALA A 360 -16.37 6.59 2.25
N LEU A 361 -15.53 7.35 2.95
CA LEU A 361 -15.87 7.92 4.26
C LEU A 361 -17.03 8.90 4.16
N GLU A 362 -16.99 9.79 3.17
CA GLU A 362 -18.05 10.76 2.93
C GLU A 362 -19.36 10.07 2.52
N SER A 363 -19.31 9.08 1.62
CA SER A 363 -20.48 8.26 1.24
C SER A 363 -21.13 7.60 2.44
N SER A 364 -20.33 7.04 3.35
CA SER A 364 -20.84 6.45 4.59
C SER A 364 -21.52 7.49 5.48
N ARG A 365 -20.93 8.69 5.60
CA ARG A 365 -21.43 9.78 6.45
C ARG A 365 -22.76 10.32 5.98
N ILE A 366 -22.89 10.60 4.66
CA ILE A 366 -24.10 11.22 4.10
C ILE A 366 -25.14 10.22 3.59
N GLY A 367 -24.80 8.93 3.56
CA GLY A 367 -25.73 7.87 3.16
C GLY A 367 -26.04 7.81 1.66
N ARG A 368 -25.19 8.33 0.77
CA ARG A 368 -25.38 8.32 -0.69
C ARG A 368 -24.06 8.13 -1.45
N GLU A 369 -24.18 7.87 -2.73
CA GLU A 369 -23.07 7.76 -3.68
C GLU A 369 -22.34 9.08 -3.84
N ILE A 370 -21.01 9.00 -4.04
CA ILE A 370 -20.11 10.11 -4.31
C ILE A 370 -19.52 9.94 -5.71
N ALA A 371 -19.70 10.94 -6.57
CA ALA A 371 -18.99 11.03 -7.84
C ALA A 371 -17.52 11.41 -7.62
N LEU A 372 -16.64 10.84 -8.41
CA LEU A 372 -15.18 11.03 -8.31
C LEU A 372 -14.66 11.82 -9.49
N VAL A 373 -13.68 12.69 -9.25
CA VAL A 373 -13.19 13.67 -10.26
C VAL A 373 -11.68 13.57 -10.50
N HIS A 374 -10.90 13.02 -9.58
CA HIS A 374 -9.45 12.92 -9.69
C HIS A 374 -8.98 11.52 -10.17
N GLN A 375 -9.74 10.89 -11.04
CA GLN A 375 -9.48 9.52 -11.46
C GLN A 375 -8.64 9.46 -12.75
N CYS A 376 -7.74 8.49 -12.83
CA CYS A 376 -6.88 8.25 -13.98
C CYS A 376 -6.85 6.77 -14.37
N ALA A 377 -6.57 6.49 -15.64
CA ALA A 377 -6.28 5.13 -16.10
C ALA A 377 -4.88 4.70 -15.64
N PRO A 378 -4.63 3.38 -15.45
CA PRO A 378 -3.28 2.90 -15.21
C PRO A 378 -2.42 3.12 -16.45
N VAL A 379 -1.15 3.43 -16.24
CA VAL A 379 -0.16 3.43 -17.32
C VAL A 379 -0.09 2.01 -17.87
N ARG A 380 -0.30 1.83 -19.19
CA ARG A 380 -0.17 0.52 -19.83
C ARG A 380 1.28 0.08 -19.79
N ARG A 381 1.54 -1.15 -19.34
CA ARG A 381 2.85 -1.76 -19.57
C ARG A 381 2.95 -2.08 -21.05
N VAL A 382 3.90 -1.47 -21.74
CA VAL A 382 4.32 -1.98 -23.04
C VAL A 382 5.02 -3.30 -22.73
N VAL A 383 4.40 -4.41 -23.08
CA VAL A 383 5.07 -5.72 -23.07
C VAL A 383 6.03 -5.67 -24.26
N LEU A 384 7.32 -5.48 -23.97
CA LEU A 384 8.39 -5.62 -24.95
C LEU A 384 8.72 -7.09 -25.13
#